data_a1310f137b154710e23ce513ae91e1f6
#
_entry.id   a1310f137b154710e23ce513ae91e1f6
#
_cell.length_a   1.000
_cell.length_b   1.000
_cell.length_c   1.000
_cell.angle_alpha   90.00
_cell.angle_beta   90.00
_cell.angle_gamma   90.00
#
_symmetry.space_group_name_H-M   'P 1'
#
loop_
_entity.id
_entity.type
_entity.pdbx_description
1 polymer ?
#
loop_
_entity_poly.entity_id
_entity_poly.type
_entity_poly.pdbx_seq_one_letter_code
_entity_poly.pdbx_strand_id
1 'polypeptide(L)'
;MLRSSGPRSYLVAPFACLTVAALALSGCSSSSSGAAGSSPSSSASTAAAASSVPAAAGSPAAASGSSASSAPAASSGSAASSPGATAGGFKVDTSKCDDPASATKVITGTYKIGYSAPLSGPVAGVVTYALDGYKARIAAENAKGGINGVKIDVQFKDDAYAPDKAKANEVQFIQSDHVDSLVTFGSGPVGAMADDQNAACIPLLYASSSVQQYRDISQYPWTVQFLPAGNAEAKYDIGVIKAKFPNGAKVGIAENQTASGKGESEAFQAAAKGTNLTISAIAPSTDPNAAATALKAAGVDVVYTAGITTDCGPVVQALARIGFTPKLVVNPSNCADGTAYVAAGAAADGNVIPKYLKDPGDPALAADAGVEQYLSEVTTADRTNTITVAGWLEADLTINTLKQAAASSTGLTHVGVIQAARDQSYASPMLINGIKWVSTPTELTGFSAFQTFIWSAATKTFKADGGLIDVSGK
;
A
#
# COMPACT_ATOMS: atom_id res chain seq x y z
N MET A 1 -16.75 47.29 -50.05
CA MET A 1 -18.12 47.65 -49.60
C MET A 1 -18.29 47.14 -48.18
N LEU A 2 -18.45 48.10 -47.32
CA LEU A 2 -18.68 47.97 -45.87
C LEU A 2 -19.96 47.18 -45.51
N ARG A 3 -19.94 46.43 -44.41
CA ARG A 3 -20.91 46.58 -43.30
C ARG A 3 -20.43 45.89 -42.06
N SER A 4 -20.21 46.73 -41.07
CA SER A 4 -20.08 46.47 -39.64
C SER A 4 -21.41 46.08 -39.01
N SER A 5 -21.41 45.22 -37.97
CA SER A 5 -22.42 45.28 -36.93
C SER A 5 -21.81 44.79 -35.61
N GLY A 6 -21.91 45.68 -34.64
CA GLY A 6 -21.26 45.67 -33.33
C GLY A 6 -22.00 44.84 -32.24
N PRO A 7 -21.55 44.96 -31.00
CA PRO A 7 -21.87 44.04 -29.92
C PRO A 7 -23.18 44.35 -29.19
N ARG A 8 -23.91 43.32 -28.82
CA ARG A 8 -25.10 43.42 -27.92
C ARG A 8 -24.68 43.16 -26.46
N SER A 9 -24.77 44.24 -25.71
CA SER A 9 -24.73 44.24 -24.25
C SER A 9 -26.03 43.63 -23.65
N TYR A 10 -25.89 42.74 -22.72
CA TYR A 10 -27.02 42.35 -21.85
C TYR A 10 -26.80 42.88 -20.44
N LEU A 11 -27.79 43.62 -19.98
CA LEU A 11 -27.92 44.21 -18.65
C LEU A 11 -28.01 43.14 -17.56
N VAL A 12 -27.30 43.42 -16.49
CA VAL A 12 -27.43 42.76 -15.16
C VAL A 12 -28.51 43.53 -14.38
N ALA A 13 -29.48 42.82 -13.82
CA ALA A 13 -30.38 43.36 -12.82
C ALA A 13 -30.18 42.60 -11.49
N PRO A 14 -30.11 43.31 -10.37
CA PRO A 14 -29.92 42.68 -9.04
C PRO A 14 -31.24 42.28 -8.42
N PHE A 15 -31.30 41.08 -7.82
CA PHE A 15 -32.40 40.70 -6.93
C PHE A 15 -31.99 40.81 -5.48
N ALA A 16 -32.84 41.49 -4.76
CA ALA A 16 -32.70 41.94 -3.39
C ALA A 16 -32.90 40.80 -2.36
N CYS A 17 -32.22 40.98 -1.24
CA CYS A 17 -32.39 40.27 0.03
C CYS A 17 -33.83 40.29 0.54
N LEU A 18 -34.28 39.13 1.04
CA LEU A 18 -35.35 39.08 2.06
C LEU A 18 -34.91 38.22 3.24
N THR A 19 -34.64 38.95 4.30
CA THR A 19 -34.50 38.47 5.67
C THR A 19 -35.86 38.14 6.24
N VAL A 20 -36.03 36.97 6.89
CA VAL A 20 -37.07 36.70 7.83
C VAL A 20 -36.47 36.22 9.16
N ALA A 21 -36.77 36.98 10.17
CA ALA A 21 -36.32 36.82 11.55
C ALA A 21 -37.19 35.83 12.34
N ALA A 22 -36.54 35.16 13.23
CA ALA A 22 -36.86 34.63 14.55
C ALA A 22 -38.33 34.52 15.02
N LEU A 23 -38.60 33.41 15.69
CA LEU A 23 -39.31 33.42 16.98
C LEU A 23 -38.98 32.16 17.80
N ALA A 24 -38.39 32.40 18.97
CA ALA A 24 -38.21 31.43 20.03
C ALA A 24 -39.53 31.26 20.81
N LEU A 25 -39.79 30.05 21.27
CA LEU A 25 -40.68 29.82 22.41
C LEU A 25 -40.18 28.64 23.25
N SER A 26 -39.82 29.00 24.44
CA SER A 26 -39.50 28.21 25.61
C SER A 26 -40.73 27.45 26.14
N GLY A 27 -40.50 26.28 26.71
CA GLY A 27 -41.47 25.54 27.50
C GLY A 27 -40.77 24.57 28.44
N CYS A 28 -40.61 24.95 29.70
CA CYS A 28 -40.26 24.12 30.85
C CYS A 28 -41.43 23.29 31.33
N SER A 29 -41.18 22.14 31.92
CA SER A 29 -41.67 21.61 33.22
C SER A 29 -41.63 20.10 33.19
N SER A 30 -40.91 19.49 34.04
CA SER A 30 -40.91 19.20 35.46
C SER A 30 -41.50 17.82 35.79
N SER A 31 -40.65 17.06 36.51
CA SER A 31 -40.93 16.13 37.62
C SER A 31 -41.76 14.88 37.35
N SER A 32 -41.45 13.69 37.84
CA SER A 32 -41.00 13.30 39.19
C SER A 32 -40.79 11.77 39.26
N SER A 33 -39.78 11.38 40.03
CA SER A 33 -39.80 10.43 41.13
C SER A 33 -40.21 8.96 40.93
N GLY A 34 -39.32 8.10 41.44
CA GLY A 34 -39.67 6.87 42.12
C GLY A 34 -38.73 5.71 41.77
N ALA A 35 -37.70 5.55 42.54
CA ALA A 35 -37.41 4.65 43.65
C ALA A 35 -37.16 3.18 43.27
N ALA A 36 -35.91 2.78 43.50
CA ALA A 36 -35.42 1.77 44.41
C ALA A 36 -35.61 0.28 44.04
N GLY A 37 -34.48 -0.38 44.12
CA GLY A 37 -34.48 -1.85 44.27
C GLY A 37 -33.20 -2.53 43.81
N SER A 38 -32.18 -2.43 44.64
CA SER A 38 -31.34 -3.48 45.24
C SER A 38 -30.56 -4.44 44.33
N SER A 39 -29.26 -4.33 44.48
CA SER A 39 -28.25 -5.40 44.28
C SER A 39 -28.51 -6.59 45.24
N PRO A 40 -27.95 -7.77 44.95
CA PRO A 40 -26.80 -8.11 45.72
C PRO A 40 -25.62 -8.73 44.97
N SER A 41 -24.50 -8.42 45.52
CA SER A 41 -23.18 -9.04 45.40
C SER A 41 -23.13 -10.51 45.87
N SER A 42 -22.26 -11.29 45.23
CA SER A 42 -21.46 -12.35 45.87
C SER A 42 -20.35 -12.72 44.91
N SER A 43 -19.12 -12.37 45.11
CA SER A 43 -18.00 -12.87 45.92
C SER A 43 -17.86 -14.38 45.93
N ALA A 44 -16.68 -14.76 45.49
CA ALA A 44 -15.75 -15.79 45.98
C ALA A 44 -15.11 -16.50 44.78
N SER A 45 -13.85 -16.40 44.61
CA SER A 45 -12.69 -16.83 45.37
C SER A 45 -12.08 -18.11 44.84
N THR A 46 -10.79 -17.96 44.45
CA THR A 46 -9.65 -18.87 44.58
C THR A 46 -9.65 -20.23 43.88
N ALA A 47 -8.67 -20.52 43.06
CA ALA A 47 -7.49 -21.29 43.47
C ALA A 47 -6.45 -21.37 42.40
N ALA A 48 -5.23 -21.03 42.77
CA ALA A 48 -3.99 -21.29 42.05
C ALA A 48 -3.63 -22.78 42.18
N ALA A 49 -3.07 -23.32 41.10
CA ALA A 49 -2.21 -24.51 41.22
C ALA A 49 -1.04 -24.36 40.24
N ALA A 50 0.10 -24.16 40.82
CA ALA A 50 1.41 -24.34 40.20
C ALA A 50 1.77 -25.82 40.17
N SER A 51 2.42 -26.25 39.07
CA SER A 51 3.27 -27.45 39.08
C SER A 51 4.29 -27.34 37.97
N SER A 52 5.44 -26.90 38.30
CA SER A 52 6.80 -27.48 38.34
C SER A 52 7.22 -28.33 37.12
N VAL A 53 8.29 -27.86 36.56
CA VAL A 53 9.26 -28.44 35.60
C VAL A 53 9.99 -29.62 36.28
N PRO A 54 10.53 -30.59 35.53
CA PRO A 54 11.96 -30.78 35.66
C PRO A 54 12.74 -30.77 34.34
N ALA A 55 13.91 -30.17 34.44
CA ALA A 55 15.00 -30.25 33.50
C ALA A 55 15.71 -31.62 33.60
N ALA A 56 16.20 -32.11 32.48
CA ALA A 56 17.33 -33.05 32.49
C ALA A 56 18.22 -32.80 31.26
N ALA A 57 19.46 -32.61 31.57
CA ALA A 57 20.60 -32.38 30.73
C ALA A 57 21.08 -33.68 30.04
N GLY A 58 21.88 -33.49 28.95
CA GLY A 58 22.67 -34.57 28.36
C GLY A 58 23.26 -34.19 27.01
N SER A 59 24.43 -33.55 27.02
CA SER A 59 25.43 -33.69 25.93
C SER A 59 26.38 -34.85 26.29
N PRO A 60 27.06 -35.51 25.28
CA PRO A 60 28.38 -35.06 24.84
C PRO A 60 28.67 -35.27 23.34
N ALA A 61 29.39 -34.35 22.74
CA ALA A 61 30.80 -34.30 22.35
C ALA A 61 31.32 -35.26 21.25
N ALA A 62 31.81 -34.63 20.19
CA ALA A 62 33.05 -34.80 19.44
C ALA A 62 33.25 -35.98 18.49
N ALA A 63 33.59 -35.68 17.23
CA ALA A 63 34.91 -35.96 16.68
C ALA A 63 35.06 -35.42 15.25
N SER A 64 36.13 -34.74 15.11
CA SER A 64 36.94 -34.25 14.01
C SER A 64 37.18 -35.19 12.83
N GLY A 65 37.34 -34.62 11.63
CA GLY A 65 37.88 -35.27 10.46
C GLY A 65 38.21 -34.25 9.35
N SER A 66 39.43 -33.75 9.37
CA SER A 66 40.05 -32.96 8.32
C SER A 66 40.40 -33.84 7.11
N SER A 67 40.30 -33.34 5.91
CA SER A 67 41.29 -33.54 4.87
C SER A 67 41.10 -32.56 3.71
N ALA A 68 42.22 -32.04 3.30
CA ALA A 68 42.46 -30.97 2.36
C ALA A 68 42.56 -31.43 0.89
N SER A 69 42.60 -30.38 0.04
CA SER A 69 43.37 -30.24 -1.19
C SER A 69 42.79 -30.79 -2.50
N SER A 70 42.48 -29.95 -3.47
CA SER A 70 43.40 -29.43 -4.50
C SER A 70 42.55 -28.76 -5.62
N ALA A 71 42.89 -27.55 -5.98
CA ALA A 71 42.59 -26.95 -7.27
C ALA A 71 43.55 -27.48 -8.34
N PRO A 72 43.20 -27.41 -9.64
CA PRO A 72 43.78 -26.36 -10.46
C PRO A 72 42.87 -25.74 -11.56
N ALA A 73 43.19 -24.44 -11.81
CA ALA A 73 43.34 -23.69 -13.06
C ALA A 73 42.28 -23.65 -14.15
N ALA A 74 41.77 -22.42 -14.31
CA ALA A 74 41.45 -21.61 -15.47
C ALA A 74 41.30 -22.23 -16.87
N SER A 75 40.16 -21.92 -17.49
CA SER A 75 40.19 -21.48 -18.89
C SER A 75 38.96 -20.56 -19.16
N SER A 76 39.28 -19.43 -19.76
CA SER A 76 38.45 -18.34 -20.22
C SER A 76 37.48 -18.79 -21.34
N GLY A 77 36.21 -18.36 -21.26
CA GLY A 77 35.27 -18.47 -22.32
C GLY A 77 34.06 -17.58 -22.05
N SER A 78 34.10 -16.35 -22.55
CA SER A 78 32.94 -15.46 -22.58
C SER A 78 31.84 -16.07 -23.46
N ALA A 79 30.73 -16.41 -22.86
CA ALA A 79 29.46 -16.53 -23.55
C ALA A 79 28.41 -15.85 -22.68
N ALA A 80 27.84 -14.78 -23.20
CA ALA A 80 26.69 -14.12 -22.62
C ALA A 80 25.53 -15.13 -22.61
N SER A 81 25.28 -15.76 -21.47
CA SER A 81 24.11 -16.56 -21.21
C SER A 81 23.01 -15.63 -20.73
N SER A 82 21.98 -15.46 -21.58
CA SER A 82 20.65 -15.06 -21.14
C SER A 82 20.26 -15.89 -19.91
N PRO A 83 19.61 -15.29 -18.88
CA PRO A 83 19.12 -16.09 -17.77
C PRO A 83 18.08 -17.06 -18.32
N GLY A 84 18.46 -18.32 -18.41
CA GLY A 84 17.55 -19.40 -18.72
C GLY A 84 16.44 -19.42 -17.67
N ALA A 85 15.20 -19.43 -18.14
CA ALA A 85 14.05 -19.74 -17.33
C ALA A 85 14.35 -21.02 -16.54
N THR A 86 14.43 -20.91 -15.22
CA THR A 86 14.49 -22.06 -14.34
C THR A 86 13.23 -22.88 -14.55
N ALA A 87 13.37 -24.12 -15.01
CA ALA A 87 12.28 -25.07 -15.18
C ALA A 87 11.71 -25.41 -13.78
N GLY A 88 10.68 -24.65 -13.35
CA GLY A 88 10.04 -24.81 -12.05
C GLY A 88 9.36 -23.55 -11.58
N GLY A 89 8.53 -22.90 -12.44
CA GLY A 89 7.69 -21.76 -12.02
C GLY A 89 6.77 -22.13 -10.84
N PHE A 90 6.25 -21.14 -10.15
CA PHE A 90 5.30 -21.32 -9.05
C PHE A 90 4.14 -22.22 -9.48
N LYS A 91 3.84 -23.23 -8.67
CA LYS A 91 2.68 -24.10 -8.87
C LYS A 91 1.84 -24.08 -7.59
N VAL A 92 0.59 -23.65 -7.75
CA VAL A 92 -0.36 -23.67 -6.67
C VAL A 92 -0.96 -25.06 -6.49
N ASP A 93 -1.16 -25.48 -5.24
CA ASP A 93 -1.84 -26.71 -4.89
C ASP A 93 -3.36 -26.47 -4.86
N THR A 94 -4.06 -27.00 -5.86
CA THR A 94 -5.52 -26.87 -5.96
C THR A 94 -6.28 -27.90 -5.13
N SER A 95 -5.61 -28.90 -4.54
CA SER A 95 -6.28 -29.90 -3.69
C SER A 95 -6.89 -29.31 -2.41
N LYS A 96 -6.46 -28.10 -2.04
CA LYS A 96 -6.96 -27.33 -0.89
C LYS A 96 -8.11 -26.38 -1.26
N CYS A 97 -8.50 -26.29 -2.52
CA CYS A 97 -9.60 -25.43 -2.96
C CYS A 97 -10.94 -26.05 -2.59
N ASP A 98 -11.91 -25.21 -2.22
CA ASP A 98 -13.30 -25.61 -2.03
C ASP A 98 -13.90 -26.23 -3.31
N ASP A 99 -13.54 -25.65 -4.48
CA ASP A 99 -13.87 -26.20 -5.80
C ASP A 99 -12.62 -26.20 -6.70
N PRO A 100 -11.82 -27.29 -6.71
CA PRO A 100 -10.64 -27.42 -7.56
C PRO A 100 -10.93 -27.33 -9.06
N ALA A 101 -12.15 -27.70 -9.48
CA ALA A 101 -12.51 -27.70 -10.88
C ALA A 101 -12.74 -26.27 -11.41
N SER A 102 -13.32 -25.39 -10.59
CA SER A 102 -13.50 -23.98 -10.94
C SER A 102 -12.16 -23.27 -11.13
N ALA A 103 -11.17 -23.57 -10.29
CA ALA A 103 -9.85 -22.95 -10.34
C ALA A 103 -9.07 -23.21 -11.64
N THR A 104 -9.39 -24.32 -12.34
CA THR A 104 -8.76 -24.73 -13.59
C THR A 104 -9.61 -24.44 -14.84
N LYS A 105 -10.83 -23.94 -14.66
CA LYS A 105 -11.73 -23.63 -15.77
C LYS A 105 -11.21 -22.44 -16.57
N VAL A 106 -11.17 -22.59 -17.90
CA VAL A 106 -10.77 -21.52 -18.81
C VAL A 106 -11.83 -20.41 -18.83
N ILE A 107 -11.40 -19.19 -18.59
CA ILE A 107 -12.23 -17.99 -18.58
C ILE A 107 -12.36 -17.48 -20.03
N THR A 108 -13.59 -17.29 -20.48
CA THR A 108 -13.93 -16.85 -21.83
C THR A 108 -14.93 -15.70 -21.80
N GLY A 109 -14.91 -14.87 -22.83
CA GLY A 109 -15.84 -13.74 -22.96
C GLY A 109 -15.41 -12.51 -22.14
N THR A 110 -15.58 -12.56 -20.83
CA THR A 110 -15.25 -11.45 -19.93
C THR A 110 -14.51 -11.97 -18.70
N TYR A 111 -13.39 -11.34 -18.36
CA TYR A 111 -12.68 -11.53 -17.10
C TYR A 111 -13.23 -10.54 -16.06
N LYS A 112 -13.82 -11.05 -14.99
CA LYS A 112 -14.48 -10.24 -13.97
C LYS A 112 -13.57 -10.01 -12.77
N ILE A 113 -13.43 -8.76 -12.35
CA ILE A 113 -12.68 -8.36 -11.16
C ILE A 113 -13.65 -7.76 -10.13
N GLY A 114 -13.67 -8.31 -8.92
CA GLY A 114 -14.36 -7.70 -7.78
C GLY A 114 -13.38 -6.80 -7.01
N TYR A 115 -13.63 -5.51 -6.96
CA TYR A 115 -12.80 -4.55 -6.23
C TYR A 115 -13.56 -3.99 -5.02
N SER A 116 -13.20 -4.45 -3.82
CA SER A 116 -13.66 -3.86 -2.57
C SER A 116 -12.77 -2.66 -2.23
N ALA A 117 -13.36 -1.48 -2.14
CA ALA A 117 -12.62 -0.23 -1.92
C ALA A 117 -13.41 0.74 -1.05
N PRO A 118 -12.75 1.61 -0.27
CA PRO A 118 -13.43 2.64 0.51
C PRO A 118 -13.94 3.77 -0.40
N LEU A 119 -15.15 3.60 -0.93
CA LEU A 119 -15.84 4.61 -1.75
C LEU A 119 -16.52 5.67 -0.90
N SER A 120 -16.65 5.42 0.41
CA SER A 120 -17.13 6.34 1.43
C SER A 120 -16.19 6.36 2.64
N GLY A 121 -16.41 7.30 3.58
CA GLY A 121 -15.61 7.42 4.79
C GLY A 121 -14.33 8.26 4.63
N PRO A 122 -13.44 8.24 5.65
CA PRO A 122 -12.34 9.20 5.76
C PRO A 122 -11.28 9.11 4.66
N VAL A 123 -11.11 7.94 4.04
CA VAL A 123 -10.08 7.71 3.01
C VAL A 123 -10.62 7.71 1.59
N ALA A 124 -11.94 7.88 1.41
CA ALA A 124 -12.60 7.83 0.11
C ALA A 124 -12.00 8.84 -0.89
N GLY A 125 -11.72 10.05 -0.45
CA GLY A 125 -11.14 11.10 -1.31
C GLY A 125 -9.79 10.70 -1.90
N VAL A 126 -8.97 9.97 -1.15
CA VAL A 126 -7.68 9.45 -1.61
C VAL A 126 -7.86 8.29 -2.56
N VAL A 127 -8.75 7.36 -2.22
CA VAL A 127 -8.98 6.14 -3.01
C VAL A 127 -9.60 6.45 -4.37
N THR A 128 -10.43 7.48 -4.46
CA THR A 128 -10.99 7.92 -5.75
C THR A 128 -9.90 8.15 -6.79
N TYR A 129 -8.77 8.76 -6.42
CA TYR A 129 -7.63 8.96 -7.31
C TYR A 129 -7.06 7.62 -7.81
N ALA A 130 -6.86 6.64 -6.92
CA ALA A 130 -6.38 5.32 -7.33
C ALA A 130 -7.35 4.64 -8.31
N LEU A 131 -8.65 4.71 -8.03
CA LEU A 131 -9.67 4.10 -8.88
C LEU A 131 -9.75 4.77 -10.26
N ASP A 132 -9.51 6.07 -10.37
CA ASP A 132 -9.48 6.76 -11.66
C ASP A 132 -8.32 6.27 -12.54
N GLY A 133 -7.13 6.11 -11.96
CA GLY A 133 -6.00 5.51 -12.66
C GLY A 133 -6.26 4.06 -13.07
N TYR A 134 -6.79 3.26 -12.15
CA TYR A 134 -7.11 1.85 -12.39
C TYR A 134 -8.12 1.69 -13.54
N LYS A 135 -9.23 2.42 -13.48
CA LYS A 135 -10.27 2.40 -14.51
C LYS A 135 -9.75 2.84 -15.87
N ALA A 136 -8.93 3.91 -15.91
CA ALA A 136 -8.36 4.42 -17.14
C ALA A 136 -7.48 3.37 -17.84
N ARG A 137 -6.61 2.68 -17.10
CA ARG A 137 -5.73 1.65 -17.65
C ARG A 137 -6.49 0.44 -18.15
N ILE A 138 -7.51 -0.03 -17.39
CA ILE A 138 -8.39 -1.12 -17.84
C ILE A 138 -9.16 -0.73 -19.10
N ALA A 139 -9.72 0.49 -19.15
CA ALA A 139 -10.43 1.00 -20.31
C ALA A 139 -9.55 1.04 -21.56
N ALA A 140 -8.30 1.51 -21.42
CA ALA A 140 -7.33 1.57 -22.51
C ALA A 140 -6.99 0.17 -23.05
N GLU A 141 -6.83 -0.85 -22.19
CA GLU A 141 -6.61 -2.24 -22.61
C GLU A 141 -7.85 -2.82 -23.31
N ASN A 142 -9.02 -2.55 -22.76
CA ASN A 142 -10.28 -2.96 -23.37
C ASN A 142 -10.51 -2.33 -24.76
N ALA A 143 -10.12 -1.06 -24.95
CA ALA A 143 -10.19 -0.39 -26.25
C ALA A 143 -9.28 -1.10 -27.30
N LYS A 144 -8.13 -1.64 -26.85
CA LYS A 144 -7.20 -2.40 -27.69
C LYS A 144 -7.65 -3.84 -27.99
N GLY A 145 -8.79 -4.27 -27.44
CA GLY A 145 -9.34 -5.64 -27.66
C GLY A 145 -9.37 -6.50 -26.40
N GLY A 146 -8.75 -6.08 -25.30
CA GLY A 146 -8.60 -6.89 -24.07
C GLY A 146 -7.52 -7.97 -24.20
N ILE A 147 -7.62 -9.00 -23.39
CA ILE A 147 -6.65 -10.09 -23.32
C ILE A 147 -7.05 -11.18 -24.32
N ASN A 148 -6.44 -11.20 -25.50
CA ASN A 148 -6.78 -12.14 -26.57
C ASN A 148 -8.28 -12.17 -26.90
N GLY A 149 -8.95 -11.02 -26.88
CA GLY A 149 -10.39 -10.88 -27.12
C GLY A 149 -11.27 -10.94 -25.86
N VAL A 150 -10.72 -11.36 -24.71
CA VAL A 150 -11.42 -11.35 -23.42
C VAL A 150 -11.38 -9.94 -22.83
N LYS A 151 -12.54 -9.32 -22.62
CA LYS A 151 -12.65 -7.99 -22.00
C LYS A 151 -12.52 -8.12 -20.47
N ILE A 152 -12.06 -7.06 -19.83
CA ILE A 152 -11.97 -6.98 -18.37
C ILE A 152 -13.13 -6.13 -17.86
N ASP A 153 -13.93 -6.68 -16.96
CA ASP A 153 -15.00 -6.00 -16.25
C ASP A 153 -14.66 -5.85 -14.78
N VAL A 154 -14.73 -4.62 -14.24
CA VAL A 154 -14.39 -4.34 -12.86
C VAL A 154 -15.62 -3.85 -12.12
N GLN A 155 -16.02 -4.60 -11.09
CA GLN A 155 -17.14 -4.29 -10.22
C GLN A 155 -16.62 -3.72 -8.90
N PHE A 156 -17.05 -2.49 -8.57
CA PHE A 156 -16.64 -1.82 -7.34
C PHE A 156 -17.72 -1.92 -6.27
N LYS A 157 -17.33 -2.26 -5.03
CA LYS A 157 -18.21 -2.22 -3.86
C LYS A 157 -17.55 -1.43 -2.74
N ASP A 158 -18.36 -0.63 -2.02
CA ASP A 158 -17.91 0.18 -0.90
C ASP A 158 -17.67 -0.67 0.35
N ASP A 159 -16.49 -0.56 0.93
CA ASP A 159 -16.17 -1.13 2.24
C ASP A 159 -15.93 -0.05 3.32
N ALA A 160 -15.94 1.22 2.96
CA ALA A 160 -15.67 2.34 3.87
C ALA A 160 -14.38 2.17 4.70
N TYR A 161 -13.40 1.40 4.19
CA TYR A 161 -12.16 0.99 4.88
C TYR A 161 -12.40 0.09 6.10
N ALA A 162 -13.56 -0.58 6.17
CA ALA A 162 -13.96 -1.45 7.27
C ALA A 162 -13.77 -2.93 6.88
N PRO A 163 -12.97 -3.71 7.64
CA PRO A 163 -12.67 -5.11 7.32
C PRO A 163 -13.90 -6.00 7.19
N ASP A 164 -14.91 -5.80 8.05
CA ASP A 164 -16.18 -6.54 8.03
C ASP A 164 -16.99 -6.29 6.76
N LYS A 165 -16.99 -5.06 6.25
CA LYS A 165 -17.64 -4.73 4.97
C LYS A 165 -16.88 -5.30 3.78
N ALA A 166 -15.53 -5.25 3.81
CA ALA A 166 -14.70 -5.89 2.79
C ALA A 166 -14.99 -7.39 2.72
N LYS A 167 -15.15 -8.05 3.88
CA LYS A 167 -15.56 -9.44 3.97
C LYS A 167 -16.95 -9.70 3.38
N ALA A 168 -17.91 -8.83 3.66
CA ALA A 168 -19.25 -8.93 3.07
C ALA A 168 -19.22 -8.75 1.55
N ASN A 169 -18.41 -7.83 1.05
CA ASN A 169 -18.19 -7.63 -0.38
C ASN A 169 -17.57 -8.87 -1.05
N GLU A 170 -16.55 -9.47 -0.42
CA GLU A 170 -15.94 -10.71 -0.88
C GLU A 170 -16.96 -11.83 -1.07
N VAL A 171 -17.78 -12.09 -0.04
CA VAL A 171 -18.85 -13.10 -0.12
C VAL A 171 -19.78 -12.86 -1.31
N GLN A 172 -20.18 -11.60 -1.54
CA GLN A 172 -21.02 -11.26 -2.69
C GLN A 172 -20.30 -11.48 -4.02
N PHE A 173 -19.03 -11.02 -4.14
CA PHE A 173 -18.22 -11.19 -5.34
C PHE A 173 -18.04 -12.67 -5.71
N ILE A 174 -17.78 -13.53 -4.71
CA ILE A 174 -17.57 -14.95 -4.93
C ILE A 174 -18.89 -15.67 -5.22
N GLN A 175 -19.89 -15.49 -4.35
CA GLN A 175 -21.10 -16.32 -4.39
C GLN A 175 -22.18 -15.82 -5.37
N SER A 176 -22.26 -14.50 -5.62
CA SER A 176 -23.33 -13.91 -6.42
C SER A 176 -22.84 -13.37 -7.76
N ASP A 177 -21.71 -12.65 -7.77
CA ASP A 177 -21.21 -11.99 -8.96
C ASP A 177 -20.31 -12.92 -9.79
N HIS A 178 -19.79 -13.98 -9.16
CA HIS A 178 -18.90 -14.98 -9.77
C HIS A 178 -17.72 -14.31 -10.47
N VAL A 179 -16.92 -13.58 -9.68
CA VAL A 179 -15.72 -12.91 -10.17
C VAL A 179 -14.56 -13.88 -10.34
N ASP A 180 -13.64 -13.56 -11.27
CA ASP A 180 -12.46 -14.37 -11.57
C ASP A 180 -11.24 -13.98 -10.73
N SER A 181 -11.25 -12.76 -10.17
CA SER A 181 -10.25 -12.31 -9.20
C SER A 181 -10.81 -11.20 -8.32
N LEU A 182 -10.11 -10.95 -7.23
CA LEU A 182 -10.43 -9.91 -6.26
C LEU A 182 -9.30 -8.88 -6.19
N VAL A 183 -9.65 -7.66 -5.82
CA VAL A 183 -8.75 -6.58 -5.43
C VAL A 183 -9.32 -5.94 -4.18
N THR A 184 -8.46 -5.44 -3.28
CA THR A 184 -8.91 -4.66 -2.13
C THR A 184 -7.87 -3.63 -1.71
N PHE A 185 -8.31 -2.61 -1.00
CA PHE A 185 -7.49 -1.49 -0.54
C PHE A 185 -7.34 -1.51 0.98
N GLY A 186 -6.10 -1.68 1.44
CA GLY A 186 -5.74 -1.62 2.86
C GLY A 186 -5.52 -2.98 3.51
N SER A 187 -4.62 -2.99 4.51
CA SER A 187 -4.18 -4.24 5.17
C SER A 187 -5.27 -4.88 6.03
N GLY A 188 -6.17 -4.08 6.61
CA GLY A 188 -7.33 -4.60 7.35
C GLY A 188 -8.30 -5.38 6.45
N PRO A 189 -8.76 -4.80 5.32
CA PRO A 189 -9.53 -5.51 4.31
C PRO A 189 -8.85 -6.77 3.78
N VAL A 190 -7.54 -6.72 3.45
CA VAL A 190 -6.79 -7.93 3.05
C VAL A 190 -6.89 -9.01 4.12
N GLY A 191 -6.71 -8.66 5.40
CA GLY A 191 -6.79 -9.60 6.50
C GLY A 191 -8.16 -10.23 6.68
N ALA A 192 -9.21 -9.48 6.40
CA ALA A 192 -10.58 -10.00 6.50
C ALA A 192 -10.93 -10.98 5.37
N MET A 193 -10.33 -10.81 4.19
CA MET A 193 -10.62 -11.60 2.99
C MET A 193 -9.68 -12.80 2.81
N ALA A 194 -8.43 -12.73 3.32
CA ALA A 194 -7.36 -13.63 2.94
C ALA A 194 -7.66 -15.13 3.12
N ASP A 195 -8.31 -15.52 4.20
CA ASP A 195 -8.57 -16.95 4.47
C ASP A 195 -9.60 -17.53 3.50
N ASP A 196 -10.75 -16.90 3.34
CA ASP A 196 -11.84 -17.44 2.50
C ASP A 196 -11.51 -17.37 1.01
N GLN A 197 -10.86 -16.28 0.53
CA GLN A 197 -10.47 -16.20 -0.88
C GLN A 197 -9.38 -17.23 -1.23
N ASN A 198 -8.46 -17.55 -0.27
CA ASN A 198 -7.50 -18.62 -0.47
C ASN A 198 -8.18 -19.99 -0.49
N ALA A 199 -9.18 -20.24 0.36
CA ALA A 199 -9.98 -21.47 0.33
C ALA A 199 -10.81 -21.59 -0.95
N ALA A 200 -11.40 -20.49 -1.42
CA ALA A 200 -12.11 -20.43 -2.70
C ALA A 200 -11.18 -20.53 -3.92
N CYS A 201 -9.87 -20.43 -3.74
CA CYS A 201 -8.87 -20.40 -4.82
C CYS A 201 -9.16 -19.34 -5.90
N ILE A 202 -9.56 -18.16 -5.44
CA ILE A 202 -9.76 -16.98 -6.27
C ILE A 202 -8.56 -16.04 -6.06
N PRO A 203 -7.83 -15.63 -7.11
CA PRO A 203 -6.69 -14.73 -6.94
C PRO A 203 -7.10 -13.39 -6.34
N LEU A 204 -6.47 -12.97 -5.22
CA LEU A 204 -6.48 -11.61 -4.73
C LEU A 204 -5.25 -10.91 -5.31
N LEU A 205 -5.47 -10.10 -6.35
CA LEU A 205 -4.40 -9.54 -7.16
C LEU A 205 -4.06 -8.11 -6.70
N TYR A 206 -2.78 -7.89 -6.46
CA TYR A 206 -2.20 -6.56 -6.22
C TYR A 206 -2.95 -5.73 -5.18
N ALA A 207 -3.44 -6.38 -4.11
CA ALA A 207 -4.09 -5.67 -3.01
C ALA A 207 -3.17 -4.59 -2.42
N SER A 208 -3.70 -3.38 -2.21
CA SER A 208 -2.94 -2.24 -1.70
C SER A 208 -2.61 -2.40 -0.20
N SER A 209 -1.67 -3.29 0.10
CA SER A 209 -1.20 -3.63 1.46
C SER A 209 0.30 -3.86 1.49
N SER A 210 0.94 -3.49 2.61
CA SER A 210 2.39 -3.69 2.89
C SER A 210 2.67 -4.78 3.92
N VAL A 211 1.63 -5.32 4.57
CA VAL A 211 1.76 -6.25 5.72
C VAL A 211 2.42 -7.56 5.31
N GLN A 212 3.46 -7.93 6.06
CA GLN A 212 4.29 -9.10 5.76
C GLN A 212 3.56 -10.44 5.87
N GLN A 213 2.60 -10.57 6.80
CA GLN A 213 1.87 -11.81 7.06
C GLN A 213 1.25 -12.41 5.78
N TYR A 214 0.57 -11.61 4.97
CA TYR A 214 -0.15 -12.08 3.78
C TYR A 214 0.77 -12.26 2.55
N ARG A 215 2.09 -12.13 2.74
CA ARG A 215 3.12 -12.46 1.75
C ARG A 215 3.66 -13.88 1.90
N ASP A 216 3.27 -14.58 2.97
CA ASP A 216 3.62 -15.98 3.19
C ASP A 216 2.91 -16.87 2.16
N ILE A 217 3.68 -17.34 1.18
CA ILE A 217 3.18 -18.15 0.06
C ILE A 217 2.64 -19.50 0.56
N SER A 218 3.15 -20.01 1.67
CA SER A 218 2.72 -21.31 2.23
C SER A 218 1.31 -21.24 2.82
N GLN A 219 0.94 -20.09 3.37
CA GLN A 219 -0.35 -19.85 4.00
C GLN A 219 -1.34 -19.18 3.04
N TYR A 220 -0.86 -18.21 2.24
CA TYR A 220 -1.67 -17.38 1.36
C TYR A 220 -1.23 -17.45 -0.11
N PRO A 221 -1.23 -18.66 -0.72
CA PRO A 221 -0.73 -18.84 -2.09
C PRO A 221 -1.51 -18.06 -3.14
N TRP A 222 -2.77 -17.71 -2.88
CA TRP A 222 -3.66 -16.99 -3.79
C TRP A 222 -3.70 -15.47 -3.55
N THR A 223 -2.86 -14.94 -2.64
CA THR A 223 -2.82 -13.52 -2.30
C THR A 223 -1.54 -12.86 -2.82
N VAL A 224 -1.68 -11.79 -3.59
CA VAL A 224 -0.58 -10.96 -4.10
C VAL A 224 -0.81 -9.52 -3.71
N GLN A 225 0.16 -8.91 -3.02
CA GLN A 225 0.06 -7.53 -2.54
C GLN A 225 0.83 -6.58 -3.47
N PHE A 226 0.28 -5.37 -3.66
CA PHE A 226 0.81 -4.34 -4.54
C PHE A 226 1.94 -3.53 -3.89
N LEU A 227 1.70 -2.97 -2.70
CA LEU A 227 2.64 -2.06 -2.06
C LEU A 227 3.99 -2.73 -1.76
N PRO A 228 5.07 -1.98 -1.58
CA PRO A 228 6.33 -2.52 -1.08
C PRO A 228 6.09 -3.35 0.18
N ALA A 229 6.87 -4.39 0.37
CA ALA A 229 6.86 -5.11 1.63
C ALA A 229 7.36 -4.18 2.75
N GLY A 230 6.63 -4.11 3.86
CA GLY A 230 6.99 -3.22 4.96
C GLY A 230 8.41 -3.41 5.47
N ASN A 231 8.92 -4.66 5.46
CA ASN A 231 10.31 -4.94 5.83
C ASN A 231 11.34 -4.42 4.81
N ALA A 232 11.02 -4.34 3.52
CA ALA A 232 11.88 -3.78 2.49
C ALA A 232 11.95 -2.26 2.61
N GLU A 233 10.79 -1.62 2.76
CA GLU A 233 10.72 -0.17 2.94
C GLU A 233 11.39 0.27 4.25
N ALA A 234 11.14 -0.44 5.35
CA ALA A 234 11.79 -0.17 6.63
C ALA A 234 13.33 -0.28 6.57
N LYS A 235 13.87 -1.25 5.82
CA LYS A 235 15.33 -1.34 5.59
C LYS A 235 15.86 -0.10 4.87
N TYR A 236 15.11 0.38 3.87
CA TYR A 236 15.45 1.61 3.15
C TYR A 236 15.45 2.80 4.12
N ASP A 237 14.37 3.02 4.87
CA ASP A 237 14.23 4.15 5.79
C ASP A 237 15.32 4.17 6.86
N ILE A 238 15.60 3.02 7.46
CA ILE A 238 16.70 2.84 8.42
C ILE A 238 18.05 3.17 7.76
N GLY A 239 18.27 2.76 6.51
CA GLY A 239 19.46 3.08 5.74
C GLY A 239 19.65 4.59 5.56
N VAL A 240 18.59 5.30 5.18
CA VAL A 240 18.59 6.77 5.01
C VAL A 240 18.87 7.48 6.35
N ILE A 241 18.21 7.04 7.44
CA ILE A 241 18.44 7.62 8.75
C ILE A 241 19.89 7.40 9.20
N LYS A 242 20.43 6.19 9.07
CA LYS A 242 21.83 5.87 9.44
C LYS A 242 22.85 6.67 8.64
N ALA A 243 22.61 6.90 7.35
CA ALA A 243 23.50 7.71 6.52
C ALA A 243 23.58 9.16 7.05
N LYS A 244 22.45 9.71 7.51
CA LYS A 244 22.40 11.06 8.09
C LYS A 244 22.88 11.12 9.55
N PHE A 245 22.72 10.03 10.30
CA PHE A 245 23.08 9.92 11.72
C PHE A 245 24.04 8.75 11.98
N PRO A 246 25.30 8.80 11.49
CA PRO A 246 26.24 7.70 11.61
C PRO A 246 26.58 7.34 13.07
N ASN A 247 26.43 8.28 14.00
CA ASN A 247 26.65 8.08 15.43
C ASN A 247 25.40 7.69 16.21
N GLY A 248 24.27 7.45 15.51
CA GLY A 248 22.98 7.10 16.09
C GLY A 248 22.04 8.27 16.26
N ALA A 249 20.77 7.96 16.45
CA ALA A 249 19.70 8.93 16.66
C ALA A 249 18.58 8.34 17.53
N LYS A 250 17.87 9.23 18.21
CA LYS A 250 16.59 8.93 18.86
C LYS A 250 15.47 9.07 17.83
N VAL A 251 14.73 8.01 17.59
CA VAL A 251 13.62 7.98 16.64
C VAL A 251 12.30 7.92 17.38
N GLY A 252 11.36 8.74 16.96
CA GLY A 252 9.96 8.67 17.39
C GLY A 252 9.08 8.23 16.23
N ILE A 253 8.11 7.38 16.52
CA ILE A 253 7.16 6.88 15.53
C ILE A 253 5.79 7.51 15.79
N ALA A 254 5.25 8.21 14.78
CA ALA A 254 3.83 8.58 14.74
C ALA A 254 3.07 7.43 14.09
N GLU A 255 2.33 6.65 14.90
CA GLU A 255 1.75 5.38 14.49
C GLU A 255 0.24 5.49 14.23
N ASN A 256 -0.18 5.19 13.01
CA ASN A 256 -1.59 5.00 12.69
C ASN A 256 -2.11 3.68 13.31
N GLN A 257 -3.31 3.71 13.89
CA GLN A 257 -3.86 2.58 14.64
C GLN A 257 -4.55 1.52 13.77
N THR A 258 -4.55 1.68 12.45
CA THR A 258 -5.00 0.65 11.50
C THR A 258 -3.97 -0.49 11.40
N ALA A 259 -4.38 -1.62 10.82
CA ALA A 259 -3.47 -2.74 10.54
C ALA A 259 -2.28 -2.31 9.64
N SER A 260 -2.49 -1.37 8.72
CA SER A 260 -1.41 -0.82 7.87
C SER A 260 -0.36 -0.08 8.70
N GLY A 261 -0.77 0.91 9.50
CA GLY A 261 0.18 1.70 10.30
C GLY A 261 0.92 0.88 11.35
N LYS A 262 0.21 -0.03 12.03
CA LYS A 262 0.84 -0.95 12.99
C LYS A 262 1.87 -1.86 12.32
N GLY A 263 1.53 -2.44 11.17
CA GLY A 263 2.44 -3.29 10.42
C GLY A 263 3.70 -2.55 9.94
N GLU A 264 3.58 -1.29 9.50
CA GLU A 264 4.72 -0.45 9.15
C GLU A 264 5.58 -0.11 10.38
N SER A 265 4.95 0.25 11.50
CA SER A 265 5.64 0.51 12.78
C SER A 265 6.43 -0.71 13.25
N GLU A 266 5.83 -1.90 13.23
CA GLU A 266 6.47 -3.15 13.61
C GLU A 266 7.66 -3.49 12.69
N ALA A 267 7.49 -3.32 11.37
CA ALA A 267 8.56 -3.54 10.40
C ALA A 267 9.73 -2.58 10.61
N PHE A 268 9.45 -1.29 10.85
CA PHE A 268 10.47 -0.29 11.15
C PHE A 268 11.22 -0.61 12.46
N GLN A 269 10.50 -0.95 13.53
CA GLN A 269 11.10 -1.37 14.80
C GLN A 269 11.97 -2.61 14.64
N ALA A 270 11.52 -3.59 13.83
CA ALA A 270 12.30 -4.80 13.54
C ALA A 270 13.59 -4.47 12.78
N ALA A 271 13.53 -3.59 11.78
CA ALA A 271 14.69 -3.16 11.00
C ALA A 271 15.67 -2.30 11.82
N ALA A 272 15.20 -1.59 12.84
CA ALA A 272 16.02 -0.79 13.74
C ALA A 272 16.82 -1.65 14.73
N LYS A 273 16.39 -2.90 15.01
CA LYS A 273 17.09 -3.79 15.95
C LYS A 273 18.53 -4.06 15.53
N GLY A 274 19.47 -3.97 16.49
CA GLY A 274 20.89 -4.19 16.23
C GLY A 274 21.58 -3.03 15.51
N THR A 275 20.88 -1.93 15.25
CA THR A 275 21.47 -0.68 14.75
C THR A 275 21.80 0.27 15.91
N ASN A 276 22.41 1.39 15.59
CA ASN A 276 22.68 2.48 16.55
C ASN A 276 21.48 3.45 16.71
N LEU A 277 20.31 3.12 16.17
CA LEU A 277 19.09 3.91 16.34
C LEU A 277 18.31 3.43 17.57
N THR A 278 17.75 4.37 18.31
CA THR A 278 16.93 4.09 19.50
C THR A 278 15.51 4.55 19.29
N ILE A 279 14.54 3.64 19.30
CA ILE A 279 13.12 4.01 19.29
C ILE A 279 12.77 4.54 20.69
N SER A 280 12.60 5.86 20.80
CA SER A 280 12.40 6.55 22.08
C SER A 280 10.93 6.81 22.40
N ALA A 281 10.06 6.82 21.39
CA ALA A 281 8.62 6.98 21.57
C ALA A 281 7.86 6.37 20.38
N ILE A 282 6.69 5.82 20.66
CA ILE A 282 5.66 5.46 19.69
C ILE A 282 4.39 6.16 20.14
N ALA A 283 3.81 7.02 19.31
CA ALA A 283 2.65 7.82 19.64
C ALA A 283 1.53 7.60 18.60
N PRO A 284 0.29 7.29 19.05
CA PRO A 284 -0.85 7.16 18.14
C PRO A 284 -1.09 8.44 17.34
N SER A 285 -1.16 8.36 16.01
CA SER A 285 -1.38 9.49 15.10
C SER A 285 -2.86 9.87 14.93
N THR A 286 -3.78 9.15 15.59
CA THR A 286 -5.22 9.49 15.60
C THR A 286 -5.50 10.90 16.10
N ASP A 287 -4.67 11.41 17.02
CA ASP A 287 -4.55 12.82 17.36
C ASP A 287 -3.13 13.30 17.04
N PRO A 288 -2.91 13.92 15.86
CA PRO A 288 -1.58 14.35 15.45
C PRO A 288 -0.93 15.37 16.42
N ASN A 289 -1.72 16.19 17.14
CA ASN A 289 -1.17 17.16 18.10
C ASN A 289 -0.68 16.46 19.39
N ALA A 290 -1.43 15.48 19.87
CA ALA A 290 -1.00 14.64 20.99
C ALA A 290 0.25 13.85 20.63
N ALA A 291 0.29 13.24 19.43
CA ALA A 291 1.46 12.53 18.92
C ALA A 291 2.68 13.43 18.85
N ALA A 292 2.56 14.60 18.22
CA ALA A 292 3.66 15.57 18.12
C ALA A 292 4.18 16.01 19.51
N THR A 293 3.27 16.22 20.47
CA THR A 293 3.62 16.60 21.84
C THR A 293 4.42 15.49 22.54
N ALA A 294 3.98 14.24 22.41
CA ALA A 294 4.68 13.08 22.99
C ALA A 294 6.07 12.90 22.37
N LEU A 295 6.19 13.03 21.05
CA LEU A 295 7.46 12.93 20.34
C LEU A 295 8.44 14.05 20.74
N LYS A 296 7.95 15.27 20.88
CA LYS A 296 8.75 16.41 21.40
C LYS A 296 9.23 16.15 22.83
N ALA A 297 8.34 15.68 23.72
CA ALA A 297 8.69 15.38 25.11
C ALA A 297 9.75 14.27 25.22
N ALA A 298 9.73 13.28 24.31
CA ALA A 298 10.74 12.21 24.23
C ALA A 298 12.09 12.70 23.68
N GLY A 299 12.16 13.94 23.18
CA GLY A 299 13.41 14.53 22.67
C GLY A 299 13.98 13.77 21.48
N VAL A 300 13.12 13.36 20.53
CA VAL A 300 13.54 12.59 19.36
C VAL A 300 14.27 13.46 18.34
N ASP A 301 15.27 12.89 17.67
CA ASP A 301 16.00 13.55 16.58
C ASP A 301 15.28 13.36 15.24
N VAL A 302 14.64 12.20 15.08
CA VAL A 302 13.97 11.78 13.85
C VAL A 302 12.51 11.45 14.18
N VAL A 303 11.60 11.89 13.32
CA VAL A 303 10.20 11.43 13.32
C VAL A 303 9.99 10.54 12.09
N TYR A 304 9.50 9.33 12.31
CA TYR A 304 9.01 8.41 11.28
C TYR A 304 7.49 8.34 11.36
N THR A 305 6.80 8.51 10.24
CA THR A 305 5.35 8.36 10.17
C THR A 305 5.01 6.95 9.71
N ALA A 306 4.61 6.07 10.64
CA ALA A 306 4.05 4.77 10.32
C ALA A 306 2.54 4.92 10.07
N GLY A 307 2.14 5.25 8.84
CA GLY A 307 0.80 5.72 8.57
C GLY A 307 0.27 5.39 7.19
N ILE A 308 -0.98 5.76 7.00
CA ILE A 308 -1.61 5.78 5.69
C ILE A 308 -1.50 7.18 5.08
N THR A 309 -1.78 7.31 3.80
CA THR A 309 -1.62 8.56 3.03
C THR A 309 -2.21 9.81 3.71
N THR A 310 -3.31 9.64 4.46
CA THR A 310 -4.00 10.74 5.15
C THR A 310 -3.31 11.23 6.43
N ASP A 311 -2.30 10.54 6.95
CA ASP A 311 -1.64 10.90 8.21
C ASP A 311 -0.46 11.85 8.03
N CYS A 312 0.25 11.75 6.91
CA CYS A 312 1.55 12.37 6.71
C CYS A 312 1.51 13.90 6.83
N GLY A 313 0.60 14.55 6.13
CA GLY A 313 0.41 16.01 6.22
C GLY A 313 0.01 16.48 7.62
N PRO A 314 -1.04 15.92 8.23
CA PRO A 314 -1.47 16.27 9.59
C PRO A 314 -0.39 16.10 10.65
N VAL A 315 0.44 15.05 10.60
CA VAL A 315 1.57 14.87 11.53
C VAL A 315 2.58 15.99 11.37
N VAL A 316 3.03 16.29 10.14
CA VAL A 316 3.98 17.38 9.86
C VAL A 316 3.42 18.74 10.31
N GLN A 317 2.15 19.02 10.05
CA GLN A 317 1.48 20.23 10.50
C GLN A 317 1.43 20.32 12.04
N ALA A 318 1.18 19.20 12.71
CA ALA A 318 1.13 19.17 14.18
C ALA A 318 2.50 19.45 14.81
N LEU A 319 3.58 18.88 14.25
CA LEU A 319 4.94 19.19 14.67
C LEU A 319 5.21 20.70 14.59
N ALA A 320 4.81 21.32 13.47
CA ALA A 320 4.95 22.77 13.27
C ALA A 320 4.15 23.60 14.28
N ARG A 321 2.87 23.23 14.52
CA ARG A 321 1.99 23.97 15.43
C ARG A 321 2.53 24.05 16.86
N ILE A 322 3.21 22.99 17.33
CA ILE A 322 3.82 22.98 18.67
C ILE A 322 5.25 23.51 18.69
N GLY A 323 5.76 24.05 17.56
CA GLY A 323 7.13 24.53 17.42
C GLY A 323 8.17 23.44 17.69
N PHE A 324 7.93 22.22 17.17
CA PHE A 324 8.89 21.14 17.19
C PHE A 324 9.43 20.88 15.78
N THR A 325 10.72 21.07 15.62
CA THR A 325 11.44 20.81 14.36
C THR A 325 12.43 19.68 14.60
N PRO A 326 12.05 18.42 14.33
CA PRO A 326 12.99 17.30 14.37
C PRO A 326 14.09 17.49 13.31
N LYS A 327 15.26 16.89 13.50
CA LYS A 327 16.38 17.00 12.57
C LYS A 327 16.10 16.29 11.23
N LEU A 328 15.15 15.35 11.22
CA LEU A 328 14.68 14.63 10.05
C LEU A 328 13.24 14.14 10.25
N VAL A 329 12.43 14.26 9.21
CA VAL A 329 11.14 13.57 9.11
C VAL A 329 11.23 12.60 7.93
N VAL A 330 10.93 11.33 8.17
CA VAL A 330 10.86 10.28 7.16
C VAL A 330 9.43 9.77 7.10
N ASN A 331 8.87 9.75 5.92
CA ASN A 331 7.52 9.26 5.67
C ASN A 331 7.59 8.08 4.69
N PRO A 332 6.67 7.11 4.77
CA PRO A 332 6.64 5.97 3.87
C PRO A 332 6.22 6.35 2.45
N SER A 333 6.42 5.45 1.49
CA SER A 333 6.14 5.67 0.07
C SER A 333 4.67 5.98 -0.22
N ASN A 334 3.75 5.48 0.59
CA ASN A 334 2.32 5.79 0.48
C ASN A 334 1.98 7.26 0.80
N CYS A 335 2.92 8.00 1.39
CA CYS A 335 2.84 9.44 1.66
C CYS A 335 3.34 10.33 0.50
N ALA A 336 3.54 9.79 -0.68
CA ALA A 336 4.12 10.52 -1.82
C ALA A 336 3.19 11.56 -2.48
N ASP A 337 1.98 11.77 -1.96
CA ASP A 337 1.08 12.82 -2.43
C ASP A 337 1.55 14.21 -1.98
N GLY A 338 1.97 15.03 -2.93
CA GLY A 338 2.46 16.40 -2.67
C GLY A 338 1.43 17.32 -2.04
N THR A 339 0.12 17.09 -2.22
CA THR A 339 -0.93 17.96 -1.67
C THR A 339 -0.91 17.99 -0.14
N ALA A 340 -0.58 16.87 0.50
CA ALA A 340 -0.44 16.76 1.95
C ALA A 340 0.64 17.70 2.51
N TYR A 341 1.73 17.88 1.78
CA TYR A 341 2.87 18.71 2.20
C TYR A 341 2.68 20.19 1.89
N VAL A 342 1.93 20.51 0.83
CA VAL A 342 1.58 21.92 0.51
C VAL A 342 0.85 22.55 1.69
N ALA A 343 -0.08 21.83 2.32
CA ALA A 343 -0.84 22.32 3.47
C ALA A 343 0.03 22.52 4.72
N ALA A 344 1.14 21.79 4.85
CA ALA A 344 2.10 21.94 5.95
C ALA A 344 3.08 23.11 5.72
N GLY A 345 3.13 23.67 4.52
CA GLY A 345 3.96 24.85 4.17
C GLY A 345 5.44 24.63 4.43
N ALA A 346 6.12 25.63 4.99
CA ALA A 346 7.56 25.58 5.29
C ALA A 346 7.95 24.47 6.26
N ALA A 347 7.03 23.99 7.09
CA ALA A 347 7.32 22.92 8.06
C ALA A 347 7.57 21.55 7.41
N ALA A 348 7.12 21.37 6.17
CA ALA A 348 7.38 20.16 5.41
C ALA A 348 8.72 20.18 4.69
N ASP A 349 9.41 21.31 4.63
CA ASP A 349 10.68 21.42 3.90
C ASP A 349 11.71 20.42 4.42
N GLY A 350 12.36 19.70 3.52
CA GLY A 350 13.33 18.66 3.89
C GLY A 350 12.74 17.32 4.34
N ASN A 351 11.42 17.12 4.32
CA ASN A 351 10.82 15.81 4.57
C ASN A 351 11.26 14.82 3.49
N VAL A 352 11.62 13.60 3.92
CA VAL A 352 12.15 12.55 3.07
C VAL A 352 11.11 11.44 2.87
N ILE A 353 11.00 10.96 1.63
CA ILE A 353 10.19 9.80 1.27
C ILE A 353 10.93 8.89 0.29
N PRO A 354 10.71 7.57 0.32
CA PRO A 354 11.03 6.68 -0.78
C PRO A 354 9.99 6.82 -1.89
N LYS A 355 10.44 6.83 -3.15
CA LYS A 355 9.54 6.72 -4.31
C LYS A 355 9.99 5.60 -5.23
N TYR A 356 9.03 4.96 -5.86
CA TYR A 356 9.23 3.96 -6.93
C TYR A 356 8.45 4.33 -8.20
N LEU A 357 7.56 5.33 -8.12
CA LEU A 357 6.73 5.82 -9.22
C LEU A 357 7.32 7.07 -9.86
N LYS A 358 7.23 7.15 -11.20
CA LYS A 358 7.46 8.39 -11.94
C LYS A 358 6.40 9.43 -11.57
N ASP A 359 6.80 10.69 -11.58
CA ASP A 359 5.90 11.83 -11.39
C ASP A 359 5.53 12.40 -12.76
N PRO A 360 4.29 12.26 -13.24
CA PRO A 360 3.89 12.79 -14.54
C PRO A 360 3.82 14.33 -14.58
N GLY A 361 3.94 14.98 -13.43
CA GLY A 361 4.07 16.45 -13.32
C GLY A 361 5.51 16.94 -13.38
N ASP A 362 6.51 16.05 -13.40
CA ASP A 362 7.93 16.43 -13.50
C ASP A 362 8.27 16.81 -14.95
N PRO A 363 8.66 18.09 -15.22
CA PRO A 363 9.05 18.54 -16.57
C PRO A 363 10.21 17.71 -17.16
N ALA A 364 11.09 17.12 -16.34
CA ALA A 364 12.18 16.28 -16.80
C ALA A 364 11.70 14.96 -17.43
N LEU A 365 10.49 14.54 -17.12
CA LEU A 365 9.86 13.33 -17.64
C LEU A 365 8.85 13.62 -18.78
N ALA A 366 8.73 14.85 -19.25
CA ALA A 366 7.73 15.24 -20.26
C ALA A 366 7.85 14.48 -21.59
N ALA A 367 9.06 13.99 -21.93
CA ALA A 367 9.32 13.15 -23.12
C ALA A 367 9.55 11.66 -22.77
N ASP A 368 9.22 11.24 -21.55
CA ASP A 368 9.31 9.81 -21.17
C ASP A 368 8.12 9.06 -21.76
N ALA A 369 8.38 8.03 -22.54
CA ALA A 369 7.34 7.28 -23.27
C ALA A 369 6.30 6.63 -22.32
N GLY A 370 6.70 6.25 -21.11
CA GLY A 370 5.76 5.72 -20.10
C GLY A 370 4.84 6.79 -19.56
N VAL A 371 5.38 7.99 -19.31
CA VAL A 371 4.59 9.16 -18.88
C VAL A 371 3.66 9.62 -20.00
N GLU A 372 4.12 9.66 -21.25
CA GLU A 372 3.26 9.97 -22.41
C GLU A 372 2.12 8.97 -22.55
N GLN A 373 2.40 7.66 -22.42
CA GLN A 373 1.36 6.64 -22.45
C GLN A 373 0.34 6.88 -21.33
N TYR A 374 0.81 7.02 -20.10
CA TYR A 374 -0.04 7.26 -18.93
C TYR A 374 -0.94 8.49 -19.13
N LEU A 375 -0.37 9.63 -19.52
CA LEU A 375 -1.11 10.88 -19.74
C LEU A 375 -2.10 10.81 -20.90
N SER A 376 -1.88 9.93 -21.88
CA SER A 376 -2.84 9.67 -22.96
C SER A 376 -4.04 8.83 -22.53
N GLU A 377 -3.86 7.98 -21.55
CA GLU A 377 -4.89 7.08 -21.02
C GLU A 377 -5.67 7.72 -19.85
N VAL A 378 -5.00 8.50 -18.98
CA VAL A 378 -5.61 9.19 -17.82
C VAL A 378 -5.94 10.63 -18.17
N THR A 379 -7.23 10.93 -18.28
CA THR A 379 -7.73 12.26 -18.69
C THR A 379 -8.40 13.05 -17.58
N THR A 380 -8.42 12.51 -16.35
CA THR A 380 -8.98 13.18 -15.17
C THR A 380 -8.13 14.40 -14.78
N ALA A 381 -8.75 15.34 -14.04
CA ALA A 381 -8.07 16.55 -13.58
C ALA A 381 -6.82 16.24 -12.71
N ASP A 382 -6.89 15.14 -11.95
CA ASP A 382 -5.87 14.75 -10.98
C ASP A 382 -4.82 13.77 -11.53
N ARG A 383 -4.66 13.72 -12.84
CA ARG A 383 -3.73 12.82 -13.53
C ARG A 383 -2.26 13.00 -13.11
N THR A 384 -1.89 14.09 -12.45
CA THR A 384 -0.55 14.29 -11.89
C THR A 384 -0.44 13.87 -10.42
N ASN A 385 -1.54 13.41 -9.81
CA ASN A 385 -1.50 12.87 -8.46
C ASN A 385 -0.82 11.50 -8.42
N THR A 386 0.13 11.32 -7.52
CA THR A 386 0.90 10.06 -7.38
C THR A 386 -0.01 8.85 -7.10
N ILE A 387 -1.14 9.04 -6.43
CA ILE A 387 -2.09 7.96 -6.12
C ILE A 387 -2.84 7.51 -7.37
N THR A 388 -3.15 8.44 -8.29
CA THR A 388 -3.71 8.09 -9.61
C THR A 388 -2.71 7.24 -10.41
N VAL A 389 -1.42 7.60 -10.36
CA VAL A 389 -0.35 6.80 -10.96
C VAL A 389 -0.26 5.40 -10.33
N ALA A 390 -0.38 5.31 -8.99
CA ALA A 390 -0.36 4.02 -8.30
C ALA A 390 -1.51 3.11 -8.73
N GLY A 391 -2.72 3.64 -8.84
CA GLY A 391 -3.88 2.87 -9.33
C GLY A 391 -3.73 2.44 -10.79
N TRP A 392 -3.18 3.30 -11.66
CA TRP A 392 -2.86 2.92 -13.03
C TRP A 392 -1.82 1.78 -13.08
N LEU A 393 -0.78 1.85 -12.24
CA LEU A 393 0.24 0.79 -12.14
C LEU A 393 -0.36 -0.53 -11.63
N GLU A 394 -1.25 -0.49 -10.65
CA GLU A 394 -1.94 -1.69 -10.13
C GLU A 394 -2.73 -2.40 -11.23
N ALA A 395 -3.45 -1.63 -12.06
CA ALA A 395 -4.14 -2.17 -13.24
C ALA A 395 -3.16 -2.67 -14.32
N ASP A 396 -2.04 -1.98 -14.53
CA ASP A 396 -1.02 -2.38 -15.51
C ASP A 396 -0.35 -3.71 -15.13
N LEU A 397 -0.05 -3.91 -13.85
CA LEU A 397 0.42 -5.18 -13.30
C LEU A 397 -0.63 -6.29 -13.50
N THR A 398 -1.90 -6.00 -13.21
CA THR A 398 -3.01 -6.93 -13.43
C THR A 398 -3.09 -7.34 -14.90
N ILE A 399 -3.07 -6.39 -15.81
CA ILE A 399 -3.11 -6.64 -17.27
C ILE A 399 -1.90 -7.48 -17.72
N ASN A 400 -0.69 -7.14 -17.24
CA ASN A 400 0.50 -7.92 -17.56
C ASN A 400 0.37 -9.39 -17.09
N THR A 401 -0.14 -9.59 -15.88
CA THR A 401 -0.43 -10.92 -15.33
C THR A 401 -1.42 -11.70 -16.19
N LEU A 402 -2.53 -11.07 -16.57
CA LEU A 402 -3.54 -11.73 -17.41
C LEU A 402 -2.98 -12.10 -18.79
N LYS A 403 -2.13 -11.24 -19.38
CA LYS A 403 -1.43 -11.54 -20.65
C LYS A 403 -0.48 -12.73 -20.51
N GLN A 404 0.29 -12.78 -19.43
CA GLN A 404 1.19 -13.90 -19.18
C GLN A 404 0.43 -15.20 -18.92
N ALA A 405 -0.66 -15.16 -18.14
CA ALA A 405 -1.53 -16.30 -17.92
C ALA A 405 -2.12 -16.82 -19.24
N ALA A 406 -2.67 -15.94 -20.06
CA ALA A 406 -3.26 -16.29 -21.35
C ALA A 406 -2.26 -16.87 -22.36
N ALA A 407 -0.97 -16.50 -22.24
CA ALA A 407 0.11 -17.04 -23.08
C ALA A 407 0.71 -18.35 -22.53
N SER A 408 0.40 -18.71 -21.29
CA SER A 408 0.93 -19.92 -20.64
C SER A 408 0.17 -21.19 -21.07
N SER A 409 0.74 -22.35 -20.81
CA SER A 409 0.08 -23.65 -21.04
C SER A 409 -1.14 -23.87 -20.14
N THR A 410 -1.22 -23.18 -18.98
CA THR A 410 -2.36 -23.21 -18.06
C THR A 410 -3.52 -22.36 -18.58
N GLY A 411 -3.25 -21.38 -19.43
CA GLY A 411 -4.23 -20.48 -20.00
C GLY A 411 -4.79 -19.48 -18.99
N LEU A 412 -5.82 -18.72 -19.42
CA LEU A 412 -6.52 -17.76 -18.58
C LEU A 412 -7.51 -18.52 -17.67
N THR A 413 -6.99 -19.00 -16.55
CA THR A 413 -7.69 -19.70 -15.47
C THR A 413 -7.27 -19.06 -14.14
N HIS A 414 -7.98 -19.30 -13.02
CA HIS A 414 -7.50 -18.81 -11.73
C HIS A 414 -6.08 -19.30 -11.41
N VAL A 415 -5.81 -20.58 -11.69
CA VAL A 415 -4.47 -21.17 -11.55
C VAL A 415 -3.45 -20.47 -12.43
N GLY A 416 -3.74 -20.26 -13.72
CA GLY A 416 -2.83 -19.58 -14.64
C GLY A 416 -2.54 -18.15 -14.20
N VAL A 417 -3.56 -17.44 -13.73
CA VAL A 417 -3.44 -16.05 -13.26
C VAL A 417 -2.58 -15.96 -12.00
N ILE A 418 -2.82 -16.80 -10.98
CA ILE A 418 -2.00 -16.75 -9.77
C ILE A 418 -0.56 -17.21 -10.01
N GLN A 419 -0.35 -18.17 -10.87
CA GLN A 419 1.00 -18.62 -11.26
C GLN A 419 1.76 -17.50 -11.98
N ALA A 420 1.13 -16.79 -12.90
CA ALA A 420 1.71 -15.63 -13.57
C ALA A 420 2.01 -14.48 -12.61
N ALA A 421 1.10 -14.19 -11.67
CA ALA A 421 1.32 -13.15 -10.66
C ALA A 421 2.46 -13.48 -9.70
N ARG A 422 2.68 -14.77 -9.41
CA ARG A 422 3.70 -15.27 -8.47
C ARG A 422 5.07 -15.53 -9.11
N ASP A 423 5.19 -15.44 -10.41
CA ASP A 423 6.45 -15.61 -11.15
C ASP A 423 6.60 -14.47 -12.15
N GLN A 424 6.85 -13.30 -11.65
CA GLN A 424 6.86 -12.06 -12.42
C GLN A 424 8.05 -11.17 -12.08
N SER A 425 8.65 -10.57 -13.12
CA SER A 425 9.63 -9.49 -13.02
C SER A 425 9.27 -8.45 -14.08
N TYR A 426 8.49 -7.44 -13.70
CA TYR A 426 7.90 -6.50 -14.64
C TYR A 426 8.32 -5.06 -14.35
N ALA A 427 8.86 -4.40 -15.39
CA ALA A 427 9.17 -2.98 -15.41
C ALA A 427 8.01 -2.23 -16.08
N SER A 428 6.99 -1.88 -15.31
CA SER A 428 5.89 -1.06 -15.82
C SER A 428 6.40 0.31 -16.26
N PRO A 429 5.81 0.91 -17.32
CA PRO A 429 6.22 2.21 -17.85
C PRO A 429 6.24 3.35 -16.81
N MET A 430 5.38 3.28 -15.78
CA MET A 430 5.31 4.29 -14.72
C MET A 430 6.22 4.02 -13.50
N LEU A 431 7.00 2.96 -13.52
CA LEU A 431 8.07 2.79 -12.54
C LEU A 431 9.29 3.64 -12.88
N ILE A 432 9.95 4.16 -11.85
CA ILE A 432 11.26 4.83 -12.02
C ILE A 432 12.22 3.87 -12.72
N ASN A 433 12.97 4.37 -13.70
CA ASN A 433 13.85 3.55 -14.53
C ASN A 433 14.81 2.72 -13.67
N GLY A 434 14.87 1.41 -13.93
CA GLY A 434 15.64 0.45 -13.15
C GLY A 434 14.84 -0.25 -12.04
N ILE A 435 13.67 0.23 -11.68
CA ILE A 435 12.79 -0.44 -10.70
C ILE A 435 11.88 -1.44 -11.45
N LYS A 436 11.66 -2.58 -10.81
CA LYS A 436 10.71 -3.61 -11.24
C LYS A 436 9.83 -4.03 -10.09
N TRP A 437 8.63 -4.45 -10.42
CA TRP A 437 7.83 -5.26 -9.51
C TRP A 437 8.22 -6.72 -9.67
N VAL A 438 8.56 -7.39 -8.57
CA VAL A 438 9.13 -8.74 -8.59
C VAL A 438 8.36 -9.66 -7.65
N SER A 439 8.00 -10.82 -8.16
CA SER A 439 7.55 -11.97 -7.40
C SER A 439 8.26 -13.21 -7.96
N THR A 440 8.73 -14.07 -7.08
CA THR A 440 9.33 -15.34 -7.42
C THR A 440 8.47 -16.50 -6.92
N PRO A 441 8.69 -17.74 -7.37
CA PRO A 441 7.97 -18.90 -6.85
C PRO A 441 8.05 -19.11 -5.34
N THR A 442 9.04 -18.52 -4.68
CA THR A 442 9.28 -18.71 -3.23
C THR A 442 9.11 -17.43 -2.42
N GLU A 443 9.04 -16.26 -3.08
CA GLU A 443 9.01 -14.98 -2.38
C GLU A 443 8.18 -13.94 -3.14
N LEU A 444 7.31 -13.24 -2.44
CA LEU A 444 6.60 -12.06 -2.92
C LEU A 444 7.35 -10.81 -2.44
N THR A 445 8.35 -10.38 -3.21
CA THR A 445 9.16 -9.20 -2.87
C THR A 445 8.39 -7.90 -3.14
N GLY A 446 7.67 -7.80 -4.26
CA GLY A 446 7.08 -6.55 -4.74
C GLY A 446 8.18 -5.59 -5.20
N PHE A 447 8.30 -4.45 -4.54
CA PHE A 447 9.38 -3.49 -4.77
C PHE A 447 10.48 -3.65 -3.73
N SER A 448 11.73 -3.69 -4.17
CA SER A 448 12.92 -3.72 -3.30
C SER A 448 13.90 -2.60 -3.59
N ALA A 449 13.61 -1.75 -4.57
CA ALA A 449 14.43 -0.61 -4.92
C ALA A 449 13.60 0.68 -4.85
N PHE A 450 14.22 1.72 -4.29
CA PHE A 450 13.61 3.02 -4.09
C PHE A 450 14.58 4.12 -4.47
N GLN A 451 14.06 5.27 -4.85
CA GLN A 451 14.83 6.51 -4.95
C GLN A 451 14.40 7.45 -3.83
N THR A 452 15.37 8.09 -3.20
CA THR A 452 15.10 9.12 -2.18
C THR A 452 14.56 10.38 -2.85
N PHE A 453 13.48 10.92 -2.28
CA PHE A 453 12.96 12.21 -2.64
C PHE A 453 12.82 13.10 -1.41
N ILE A 454 13.12 14.38 -1.58
CA ILE A 454 13.05 15.40 -0.53
C ILE A 454 12.01 16.43 -0.95
N TRP A 455 11.08 16.73 -0.06
CA TRP A 455 10.11 17.79 -0.29
C TRP A 455 10.76 19.16 -0.25
N SER A 456 10.46 19.99 -1.24
CA SER A 456 10.83 21.39 -1.28
C SER A 456 9.58 22.25 -1.13
N ALA A 457 9.44 22.93 -0.02
CA ALA A 457 8.33 23.83 0.25
C ALA A 457 8.34 25.05 -0.70
N ALA A 458 9.52 25.47 -1.14
CA ALA A 458 9.68 26.60 -2.06
C ALA A 458 9.13 26.31 -3.46
N THR A 459 9.35 25.10 -3.99
CA THR A 459 8.86 24.69 -5.30
C THR A 459 7.55 23.89 -5.24
N LYS A 460 7.14 23.47 -4.03
CA LYS A 460 5.99 22.59 -3.77
C LYS A 460 6.06 21.28 -4.54
N THR A 461 7.25 20.72 -4.64
CA THR A 461 7.53 19.47 -5.35
C THR A 461 8.50 18.61 -4.57
N PHE A 462 8.47 17.31 -4.82
CA PHE A 462 9.50 16.39 -4.41
C PHE A 462 10.66 16.44 -5.40
N LYS A 463 11.89 16.51 -4.89
CA LYS A 463 13.12 16.49 -5.69
C LYS A 463 13.88 15.21 -5.39
N ALA A 464 14.34 14.53 -6.44
CA ALA A 464 15.18 13.35 -6.30
C ALA A 464 16.50 13.71 -5.60
N ASP A 465 16.93 12.89 -4.68
CA ASP A 465 18.21 12.98 -3.96
C ASP A 465 18.97 11.65 -4.07
N GLY A 466 19.98 11.64 -4.92
CA GLY A 466 20.78 10.44 -5.19
C GLY A 466 20.14 9.48 -6.20
N GLY A 467 20.77 8.31 -6.32
CA GLY A 467 20.35 7.21 -7.19
C GLY A 467 19.39 6.23 -6.51
N LEU A 468 19.15 5.10 -7.20
CA LEU A 468 18.39 4.00 -6.63
C LEU A 468 19.11 3.32 -5.48
N ILE A 469 18.37 2.97 -4.46
CA ILE A 469 18.82 2.16 -3.31
C ILE A 469 18.06 0.83 -3.38
N ASP A 470 18.79 -0.25 -3.66
CA ASP A 470 18.24 -1.62 -3.65
C ASP A 470 18.46 -2.23 -2.26
N VAL A 471 17.39 -2.68 -1.62
CA VAL A 471 17.36 -3.29 -0.29
C VAL A 471 17.07 -4.79 -0.32
N SER A 472 17.09 -5.40 -1.50
CA SER A 472 16.84 -6.85 -1.68
C SER A 472 17.87 -7.74 -0.99
N GLY A 473 19.03 -7.20 -0.59
CA GLY A 473 20.08 -7.97 0.08
C GLY A 473 20.90 -8.86 -0.86
N LYS A 474 20.88 -8.60 -2.18
CA LYS A 474 21.71 -9.27 -3.19
C LYS A 474 23.06 -8.60 -3.32
#